data_cc376ac329b4c79f98c8db398798925a
#
_entry.id   cc376ac329b4c79f98c8db398798925a
#
_cell.length_a   1.000
_cell.length_b   1.000
_cell.length_c   1.000
_cell.angle_alpha   90.00
_cell.angle_beta   90.00
_cell.angle_gamma   90.00
#
_symmetry.space_group_name_H-M   'P 1'
#
loop_
_entity.id
_entity.type
_entity.pdbx_description
1 polymer ?
#
loop_
_entity_poly.entity_id
_entity_poly.type
_entity_poly.pdbx_seq_one_letter_code
_entity_poly.pdbx_strand_id
1 'polypeptide(L)'
;NEIFHTSINSKKLIAFHKNKTGTREGKMVLDLGPFIKALEYALGKDFILMGKPNKIFFQAAVDLMGINNKEILMIGDDILVDIGGAQDLNLQTCLVKTGKYGKQLYPKSLKPHYLLPKLSAVKSILI
;
A
#
# COMPACT_ATOMS: atom_id res chain seq x y z
N ASN A 1 18.85 13.02 12.93
CA ASN A 1 19.26 14.34 12.39
C ASN A 1 19.96 14.25 11.02
N GLU A 2 20.70 13.17 10.69
CA GLU A 2 21.38 13.03 9.38
C GLU A 2 20.43 13.15 8.20
N ILE A 3 19.32 12.38 8.20
CA ILE A 3 18.30 12.43 7.12
C ILE A 3 17.73 13.85 6.99
N PHE A 4 17.47 14.53 8.10
CA PHE A 4 16.97 15.92 8.08
C PHE A 4 17.97 16.84 7.38
N HIS A 5 19.24 16.84 7.79
CA HIS A 5 20.28 17.68 7.20
C HIS A 5 20.47 17.40 5.71
N THR A 6 20.49 16.13 5.30
CA THR A 6 20.60 15.73 3.90
C THR A 6 19.39 16.20 3.08
N SER A 7 18.20 16.23 3.71
CA SER A 7 16.94 16.57 3.05
C SER A 7 16.70 18.07 2.87
N ILE A 8 17.34 18.94 3.67
CA ILE A 8 17.13 20.40 3.63
C ILE A 8 17.27 20.95 2.19
N ASN A 9 18.35 20.61 1.51
CA ASN A 9 18.69 21.08 0.18
C ASN A 9 18.19 20.18 -0.96
N SER A 10 17.50 19.08 -0.63
CA SER A 10 16.99 18.15 -1.63
C SER A 10 15.83 18.75 -2.40
N LYS A 11 15.87 18.66 -3.75
CA LYS A 11 14.80 19.13 -4.63
C LYS A 11 13.55 18.23 -4.56
N LYS A 12 13.75 16.94 -4.37
CA LYS A 12 12.68 15.94 -4.28
C LYS A 12 13.01 14.94 -3.18
N LEU A 13 11.99 14.58 -2.41
CA LEU A 13 12.07 13.59 -1.35
C LEU A 13 11.12 12.46 -1.68
N ILE A 14 11.57 11.22 -1.58
CA ILE A 14 10.80 10.03 -1.96
C ILE A 14 10.66 9.13 -0.73
N ALA A 15 9.46 8.60 -0.51
CA ALA A 15 9.17 7.56 0.47
C ALA A 15 8.61 6.32 -0.23
N PHE A 16 9.12 5.14 0.11
CA PHE A 16 8.60 3.88 -0.41
C PHE A 16 7.22 3.55 0.16
N HIS A 17 6.98 3.86 1.41
CA HIS A 17 5.68 3.72 2.06
C HIS A 17 5.53 4.71 3.22
N LYS A 18 4.28 4.96 3.62
CA LYS A 18 3.92 5.80 4.77
C LYS A 18 3.03 5.03 5.76
N ASN A 19 3.28 3.75 5.97
CA ASN A 19 2.56 2.95 6.96
C ASN A 19 2.73 3.56 8.35
N LYS A 20 1.64 3.64 9.12
CA LYS A 20 1.65 4.22 10.47
C LYS A 20 2.30 3.30 11.47
N THR A 21 1.97 2.02 11.39
CA THR A 21 2.42 0.99 12.33
C THR A 21 2.82 -0.28 11.60
N GLY A 22 3.73 -1.02 12.20
CA GLY A 22 4.14 -2.37 11.83
C GLY A 22 4.08 -3.31 13.05
N THR A 23 4.52 -4.55 12.85
CA THR A 23 4.67 -5.52 13.93
C THR A 23 6.10 -6.01 14.00
N ARG A 24 6.70 -5.94 15.17
CA ARG A 24 8.03 -6.47 15.45
C ARG A 24 7.96 -7.32 16.71
N GLU A 25 8.39 -8.58 16.64
CA GLU A 25 8.37 -9.52 17.77
C GLU A 25 6.97 -9.64 18.42
N GLY A 26 5.91 -9.65 17.61
CA GLY A 26 4.51 -9.72 18.06
C GLY A 26 3.95 -8.43 18.65
N LYS A 27 4.75 -7.36 18.78
CA LYS A 27 4.33 -6.06 19.33
C LYS A 27 4.10 -5.05 18.21
N MET A 28 3.10 -4.17 18.41
CA MET A 28 2.88 -3.04 17.52
C MET A 28 3.98 -2.00 17.73
N VAL A 29 4.58 -1.54 16.63
CA VAL A 29 5.61 -0.50 16.62
C VAL A 29 5.28 0.58 15.60
N LEU A 30 5.87 1.76 15.74
CA LEU A 30 5.83 2.77 14.68
C LEU A 30 6.56 2.26 13.45
N ASP A 31 5.94 2.44 12.28
CA ASP A 31 6.57 2.18 10.98
C ASP A 31 7.13 3.49 10.40
N LEU A 32 7.53 3.49 9.15
CA LEU A 32 8.20 4.62 8.49
C LEU A 32 7.34 5.90 8.42
N GLY A 33 6.01 5.77 8.30
CA GLY A 33 5.10 6.89 8.09
C GLY A 33 5.21 8.01 9.12
N PRO A 34 5.20 7.75 10.43
CA PRO A 34 5.37 8.76 11.47
C PRO A 34 6.68 9.53 11.35
N PHE A 35 7.78 8.86 11.00
CA PHE A 35 9.08 9.51 10.79
C PHE A 35 9.10 10.39 9.54
N ILE A 36 8.49 9.92 8.45
CA ILE A 36 8.30 10.75 7.24
C ILE A 36 7.45 11.98 7.58
N LYS A 37 6.36 11.84 8.34
CA LYS A 37 5.53 12.98 8.76
C LYS A 37 6.29 13.98 9.62
N ALA A 38 7.14 13.53 10.52
CA ALA A 38 7.99 14.42 11.31
C ALA A 38 8.96 15.22 10.42
N LEU A 39 9.56 14.56 9.41
CA LEU A 39 10.43 15.22 8.44
C LEU A 39 9.65 16.20 7.54
N GLU A 40 8.47 15.81 7.04
CA GLU A 40 7.61 16.69 6.25
C GLU A 40 7.28 17.96 7.03
N TYR A 41 6.91 17.82 8.31
CA TYR A 41 6.64 18.96 9.18
C TYR A 41 7.85 19.86 9.38
N ALA A 42 9.02 19.28 9.68
CA ALA A 42 10.25 20.04 9.96
C ALA A 42 10.82 20.73 8.72
N LEU A 43 10.64 20.15 7.53
CA LEU A 43 11.18 20.64 6.26
C LEU A 43 10.21 21.58 5.53
N GLY A 44 8.92 21.57 5.86
CA GLY A 44 7.87 22.24 5.08
C GLY A 44 7.74 21.70 3.65
N LYS A 45 8.10 20.42 3.44
CA LYS A 45 8.12 19.75 2.13
C LYS A 45 7.45 18.39 2.24
N ASP A 46 6.67 17.99 1.22
CA ASP A 46 6.08 16.66 1.17
C ASP A 46 7.03 15.64 0.53
N PHE A 47 6.98 14.41 1.04
CA PHE A 47 7.61 13.26 0.40
C PHE A 47 6.68 12.66 -0.66
N ILE A 48 7.21 12.44 -1.85
CA ILE A 48 6.52 11.70 -2.91
C ILE A 48 6.44 10.23 -2.50
N LEU A 49 5.23 9.75 -2.28
CA LEU A 49 5.00 8.33 -2.00
C LEU A 49 5.05 7.54 -3.31
N MET A 50 6.01 6.62 -3.44
CA MET A 50 6.18 5.78 -4.63
C MET A 50 5.57 4.39 -4.47
N GLY A 51 5.37 3.90 -3.24
CA GLY A 51 4.76 2.61 -2.97
C GLY A 51 3.24 2.67 -2.77
N LYS A 52 2.65 1.51 -2.52
CA LYS A 52 1.21 1.37 -2.21
C LYS A 52 0.76 2.30 -1.07
N PRO A 53 -0.46 2.87 -1.11
CA PRO A 53 -1.52 2.70 -2.10
C PRO A 53 -1.41 3.66 -3.31
N ASN A 54 -0.28 4.33 -3.53
CA ASN A 54 -0.15 5.33 -4.58
C ASN A 54 -0.40 4.71 -5.96
N LYS A 55 -1.20 5.40 -6.76
CA LYS A 55 -1.56 5.01 -8.13
C LYS A 55 -0.33 4.74 -9.02
N ILE A 56 0.74 5.51 -8.83
CA ILE A 56 2.00 5.36 -9.60
C ILE A 56 2.58 3.94 -9.45
N PHE A 57 2.52 3.37 -8.24
CA PHE A 57 3.01 2.01 -7.97
C PHE A 57 2.25 0.96 -8.80
N PHE A 58 0.92 1.01 -8.77
CA PHE A 58 0.07 0.06 -9.51
C PHE A 58 0.15 0.29 -11.01
N GLN A 59 0.21 1.56 -11.45
CA GLN A 59 0.34 1.88 -12.88
C GLN A 59 1.63 1.31 -13.47
N ALA A 60 2.76 1.44 -12.77
CA ALA A 60 4.02 0.86 -13.22
C ALA A 60 3.93 -0.67 -13.40
N ALA A 61 3.23 -1.37 -12.48
CA ALA A 61 3.01 -2.81 -12.61
C ALA A 61 2.11 -3.16 -13.80
N VAL A 62 1.01 -2.40 -14.00
CA VAL A 62 0.10 -2.56 -15.14
C VAL A 62 0.82 -2.35 -16.46
N ASP A 63 1.63 -1.29 -16.57
CA ASP A 63 2.40 -0.98 -17.77
C ASP A 63 3.40 -2.09 -18.13
N LEU A 64 4.04 -2.67 -17.10
CA LEU A 64 4.96 -3.80 -17.29
C LEU A 64 4.24 -5.09 -17.73
N MET A 65 3.02 -5.32 -17.27
CA MET A 65 2.23 -6.49 -17.66
C MET A 65 1.71 -6.38 -19.10
N GLY A 66 1.41 -5.17 -19.57
CA GLY A 66 0.94 -4.92 -20.94
C GLY A 66 -0.41 -5.57 -21.28
N ILE A 67 -1.25 -5.88 -20.29
CA ILE A 67 -2.57 -6.49 -20.44
C ILE A 67 -3.66 -5.58 -19.87
N ASN A 68 -4.93 -5.88 -20.15
CA ASN A 68 -6.04 -5.08 -19.69
C ASN A 68 -6.15 -5.10 -18.15
N ASN A 69 -6.43 -3.95 -17.54
CA ASN A 69 -6.56 -3.81 -16.09
C ASN A 69 -7.56 -4.81 -15.48
N LYS A 70 -8.66 -5.11 -16.18
CA LYS A 70 -9.69 -6.05 -15.71
C LYS A 70 -9.21 -7.50 -15.68
N GLU A 71 -8.11 -7.82 -16.35
CA GLU A 71 -7.48 -9.15 -16.36
C GLU A 71 -6.39 -9.28 -15.30
N ILE A 72 -6.07 -8.18 -14.60
CA ILE A 72 -5.09 -8.16 -13.52
C ILE A 72 -5.80 -8.35 -12.19
N LEU A 73 -5.35 -9.33 -11.40
CA LEU A 73 -5.83 -9.59 -10.05
C LEU A 73 -4.79 -9.17 -9.02
N MET A 74 -5.10 -8.10 -8.26
CA MET A 74 -4.33 -7.73 -7.07
C MET A 74 -4.77 -8.58 -5.87
N ILE A 75 -3.82 -9.26 -5.25
CA ILE A 75 -4.04 -10.08 -4.05
C ILE A 75 -3.27 -9.45 -2.89
N GLY A 76 -3.95 -9.21 -1.78
CA GLY A 76 -3.33 -8.61 -0.60
C GLY A 76 -4.13 -8.82 0.67
N ASP A 77 -3.53 -8.49 1.82
CA ASP A 77 -4.12 -8.60 3.15
C ASP A 77 -4.51 -7.25 3.76
N ASP A 78 -4.07 -6.15 3.14
CA ASP A 78 -4.35 -4.79 3.57
C ASP A 78 -5.45 -4.17 2.70
N ILE A 79 -6.65 -4.01 3.29
CA ILE A 79 -7.83 -3.50 2.58
C ILE A 79 -7.62 -2.08 2.05
N LEU A 80 -6.91 -1.21 2.77
CA LEU A 80 -6.68 0.17 2.37
C LEU A 80 -5.55 0.29 1.35
N VAL A 81 -4.46 -0.41 1.61
CA VAL A 81 -3.20 -0.24 0.87
C VAL A 81 -3.18 -1.09 -0.41
N ASP A 82 -3.61 -2.34 -0.33
CA ASP A 82 -3.59 -3.26 -1.46
C ASP A 82 -4.87 -3.13 -2.29
N ILE A 83 -6.02 -3.29 -1.63
CA ILE A 83 -7.32 -3.34 -2.33
C ILE A 83 -7.74 -1.95 -2.81
N GLY A 84 -7.69 -0.95 -1.93
CA GLY A 84 -8.06 0.42 -2.29
C GLY A 84 -7.18 0.97 -3.42
N GLY A 85 -5.86 0.87 -3.29
CA GLY A 85 -4.95 1.36 -4.33
C GLY A 85 -5.10 0.67 -5.68
N ALA A 86 -5.41 -0.64 -5.70
CA ALA A 86 -5.68 -1.38 -6.93
C ALA A 86 -7.02 -0.99 -7.58
N GLN A 87 -8.05 -0.74 -6.78
CA GLN A 87 -9.37 -0.34 -7.28
C GLN A 87 -9.37 1.04 -7.93
N ASP A 88 -8.47 1.95 -7.52
CA ASP A 88 -8.28 3.25 -8.17
C ASP A 88 -7.84 3.13 -9.65
N LEU A 89 -7.36 1.96 -10.05
CA LEU A 89 -6.99 1.61 -11.43
C LEU A 89 -7.96 0.59 -12.07
N ASN A 90 -9.09 0.30 -11.45
CA ASN A 90 -10.06 -0.69 -11.90
C ASN A 90 -9.47 -2.10 -12.06
N LEU A 91 -8.50 -2.48 -11.22
CA LEU A 91 -7.99 -3.84 -11.15
C LEU A 91 -9.00 -4.76 -10.44
N GLN A 92 -9.00 -6.05 -10.76
CA GLN A 92 -9.64 -7.06 -9.92
C GLN A 92 -8.92 -7.16 -8.59
N THR A 93 -9.64 -7.41 -7.50
CA THR A 93 -9.04 -7.43 -6.15
C THR A 93 -9.48 -8.64 -5.35
N CYS A 94 -8.52 -9.25 -4.67
CA CYS A 94 -8.72 -10.39 -3.76
C CYS A 94 -8.10 -10.07 -2.41
N LEU A 95 -8.95 -9.91 -1.39
CA LEU A 95 -8.50 -9.76 -0.01
C LEU A 95 -8.34 -11.13 0.63
N VAL A 96 -7.19 -11.40 1.22
CA VAL A 96 -6.95 -12.62 1.99
C VAL A 96 -7.08 -12.35 3.49
N LYS A 97 -7.73 -13.29 4.23
CA LYS A 97 -7.99 -13.18 5.67
C LYS A 97 -6.76 -13.51 6.53
N THR A 98 -5.59 -13.06 6.09
CA THR A 98 -4.32 -13.21 6.80
C THR A 98 -3.76 -11.83 7.14
N GLY A 99 -2.61 -11.76 7.82
CA GLY A 99 -1.89 -10.53 8.06
C GLY A 99 -2.70 -9.42 8.74
N LYS A 100 -2.99 -8.36 8.01
CA LYS A 100 -3.71 -7.16 8.51
C LYS A 100 -5.23 -7.24 8.43
N TYR A 101 -5.80 -8.29 7.83
CA TYR A 101 -7.24 -8.45 7.73
C TYR A 101 -7.95 -8.29 9.08
N GLY A 102 -9.02 -7.48 9.10
CA GLY A 102 -9.83 -7.24 10.30
C GLY A 102 -9.18 -6.36 11.37
N LYS A 103 -7.96 -5.87 11.15
CA LYS A 103 -7.23 -5.02 12.12
C LYS A 103 -7.32 -3.53 11.81
N GLN A 104 -8.04 -3.15 10.77
CA GLN A 104 -8.14 -1.78 10.28
C GLN A 104 -9.59 -1.33 10.16
N LEU A 105 -9.84 -0.06 10.47
CA LEU A 105 -11.10 0.60 10.10
C LEU A 105 -10.99 1.09 8.65
N TYR A 106 -12.02 0.81 7.84
CA TYR A 106 -12.08 1.23 6.44
C TYR A 106 -13.52 1.59 6.03
N PRO A 107 -13.71 2.39 4.98
CA PRO A 107 -15.04 2.75 4.49
C PRO A 107 -15.81 1.50 4.04
N LYS A 108 -17.09 1.40 4.41
CA LYS A 108 -17.96 0.27 4.01
C LYS A 108 -18.15 0.14 2.49
N SER A 109 -17.89 1.22 1.76
CA SER A 109 -17.91 1.24 0.29
C SER A 109 -16.73 0.50 -0.34
N LEU A 110 -15.61 0.37 0.37
CA LEU A 110 -14.42 -0.33 -0.11
C LEU A 110 -14.62 -1.85 0.07
N LYS A 111 -14.94 -2.53 -1.03
CA LYS A 111 -15.20 -3.97 -1.05
C LYS A 111 -14.29 -4.67 -2.06
N PRO A 112 -13.56 -5.72 -1.69
CA PRO A 112 -12.82 -6.53 -2.64
C PRO A 112 -13.78 -7.31 -3.55
N HIS A 113 -13.34 -7.67 -4.76
CA HIS A 113 -14.11 -8.56 -5.66
C HIS A 113 -14.17 -9.99 -5.11
N TYR A 114 -13.07 -10.43 -4.46
CA TYR A 114 -12.97 -11.75 -3.84
C TYR A 114 -12.46 -11.63 -2.41
N LEU A 115 -12.97 -12.50 -1.53
CA LEU A 115 -12.53 -12.62 -0.14
C LEU A 115 -12.20 -14.08 0.15
N LEU A 116 -10.91 -14.38 0.36
CA LEU A 116 -10.42 -15.74 0.55
C LEU A 116 -9.76 -15.93 1.92
N PRO A 117 -9.79 -17.15 2.48
CA PRO A 117 -9.19 -17.40 3.80
C PRO A 117 -7.66 -17.23 3.79
N LYS A 118 -6.99 -17.58 2.68
CA LYS A 118 -5.53 -17.55 2.54
C LYS A 118 -5.10 -17.54 1.07
N LEU A 119 -3.85 -17.20 0.79
CA LEU A 119 -3.30 -17.11 -0.56
C LEU A 119 -3.44 -18.42 -1.35
N SER A 120 -3.24 -19.60 -0.72
CA SER A 120 -3.35 -20.88 -1.41
C SER A 120 -4.76 -21.18 -1.94
N ALA A 121 -5.79 -20.50 -1.45
CA ALA A 121 -7.16 -20.63 -1.94
C ALA A 121 -7.40 -19.88 -3.26
N VAL A 122 -6.46 -19.06 -3.73
CA VAL A 122 -6.59 -18.29 -4.99
C VAL A 122 -6.82 -19.17 -6.20
N LYS A 123 -6.29 -20.39 -6.21
CA LYS A 123 -6.52 -21.37 -7.28
C LYS A 123 -8.00 -21.63 -7.57
N SER A 124 -8.89 -21.42 -6.60
CA SER A 124 -10.34 -21.64 -6.79
C SER A 124 -11.05 -20.55 -7.59
N ILE A 125 -10.37 -19.43 -7.85
CA ILE A 125 -10.92 -18.30 -8.62
C ILE A 125 -10.14 -18.01 -9.91
N LEU A 126 -9.07 -18.75 -10.17
CA LEU A 126 -8.26 -18.66 -11.39
C LEU A 126 -8.66 -19.81 -12.35
N ILE A 127 -9.88 -19.77 -12.89
CA ILE A 127 -10.37 -20.72 -13.90
C ILE A 127 -10.62 -20.00 -15.21
#